data_e97ead548925421ce05190ed92fbd111
#
_entry.id   e97ead548925421ce05190ed92fbd111
#
_cell.length_a   1.000
_cell.length_b   1.000
_cell.length_c   1.000
_cell.angle_alpha   90.00
_cell.angle_beta   90.00
_cell.angle_gamma   90.00
#
_symmetry.space_group_name_H-M   'P 1'
#
loop_
_entity.id
_entity.type
_entity.pdbx_description
1 polymer ?
#
loop_
_entity_poly.entity_id
_entity_poly.type
_entity_poly.pdbx_seq_one_letter_code
_entity_poly.pdbx_strand_id
1 'polypeptide(L)'
;MEKARDGFVDLLIDYKKIKAHDITVVFDGYKSGAGVENVAVRGGVKIIYSRLGERADDVIKRIISNDRKEWIVVSNDRDIANHAWSVNSIPIPSERLFEIVSRQAGQIFEQTEEETADELSCKDFEEDGYSHASKGNPYQLSKKEKAIRGALGKL
;
A
#
# COMPACT_ATOMS: atom_id res chain seq x y z
N MET A 1 -7.21 -19.33 -4.74
CA MET A 1 -7.16 -18.01 -4.07
C MET A 1 -6.14 -17.95 -2.93
N GLU A 2 -5.97 -18.98 -2.13
CA GLU A 2 -4.98 -19.00 -1.03
C GLU A 2 -3.54 -18.79 -1.51
N LYS A 3 -3.11 -19.47 -2.57
CA LYS A 3 -1.76 -19.32 -3.13
C LYS A 3 -1.40 -17.87 -3.54
N ALA A 4 -2.37 -17.11 -4.06
CA ALA A 4 -2.14 -15.71 -4.42
C ALA A 4 -1.99 -14.81 -3.19
N ARG A 5 -2.74 -15.08 -2.11
CA ARG A 5 -2.61 -14.39 -0.82
C ARG A 5 -1.27 -14.70 -0.17
N ASP A 6 -0.87 -15.97 -0.17
CA ASP A 6 0.43 -16.40 0.37
C ASP A 6 1.59 -15.74 -0.36
N GLY A 7 1.59 -15.74 -1.70
CA GLY A 7 2.60 -15.07 -2.50
C GLY A 7 2.70 -13.56 -2.24
N PHE A 8 1.56 -12.91 -2.04
CA PHE A 8 1.53 -11.49 -1.69
C PHE A 8 2.10 -11.24 -0.28
N VAL A 9 1.76 -12.09 0.68
CA VAL A 9 2.32 -11.99 2.05
C VAL A 9 3.84 -12.22 2.03
N ASP A 10 4.32 -13.20 1.26
CA ASP A 10 5.76 -13.47 1.14
C ASP A 10 6.50 -12.27 0.54
N LEU A 11 5.93 -11.62 -0.48
CA LEU A 11 6.46 -10.39 -1.06
C LEU A 11 6.57 -9.26 -0.01
N LEU A 12 5.57 -9.10 0.84
CA LEU A 12 5.59 -8.11 1.93
C LEU A 12 6.59 -8.46 3.04
N ILE A 13 6.82 -9.74 3.29
CA ILE A 13 7.84 -10.21 4.24
C ILE A 13 9.23 -9.83 3.73
N ASP A 14 9.51 -10.05 2.45
CA ASP A 14 10.79 -9.68 1.85
C ASP A 14 10.99 -8.15 1.84
N TYR A 15 9.96 -7.41 1.51
CA TYR A 15 9.97 -5.95 1.62
C TYR A 15 10.26 -5.47 3.06
N LYS A 16 9.64 -6.09 4.06
CA LYS A 16 9.85 -5.75 5.48
C LYS A 16 11.28 -6.00 5.93
N LYS A 17 11.97 -7.00 5.39
CA LYS A 17 13.39 -7.25 5.68
C LYS A 17 14.29 -6.08 5.26
N ILE A 18 13.91 -5.38 4.18
CA ILE A 18 14.67 -4.24 3.64
C ILE A 18 14.33 -2.95 4.38
N LYS A 19 13.05 -2.69 4.58
CA LYS A 19 12.54 -1.37 5.05
C LYS A 19 12.16 -1.31 6.53
N ALA A 20 12.10 -2.41 7.24
CA ALA A 20 11.75 -2.49 8.66
C ALA A 20 10.43 -1.79 9.07
N HIS A 21 9.48 -1.61 8.12
CA HIS A 21 8.18 -1.02 8.41
C HIS A 21 7.25 -1.99 9.16
N ASP A 22 6.37 -1.44 9.99
CA ASP A 22 5.26 -2.22 10.54
C ASP A 22 4.17 -2.39 9.48
N ILE A 23 3.98 -3.63 9.04
CA ILE A 23 3.03 -3.96 7.98
C ILE A 23 1.87 -4.74 8.58
N THR A 24 0.66 -4.29 8.29
CA THR A 24 -0.59 -4.99 8.61
C THR A 24 -1.37 -5.21 7.32
N VAL A 25 -1.74 -6.44 7.06
CA VAL A 25 -2.59 -6.84 5.93
C VAL A 25 -3.93 -7.28 6.46
N VAL A 26 -4.99 -6.79 5.87
CA VAL A 26 -6.36 -7.19 6.22
C VAL A 26 -6.98 -7.93 5.04
N PHE A 27 -7.38 -9.16 5.28
CA PHE A 27 -8.12 -9.98 4.32
C PHE A 27 -9.58 -10.09 4.71
N ASP A 28 -10.44 -10.13 3.71
CA ASP A 28 -11.85 -10.36 3.90
C ASP A 28 -12.11 -11.83 4.27
N GLY A 29 -12.60 -12.04 5.47
CA GLY A 29 -13.04 -13.34 6.01
C GLY A 29 -14.53 -13.60 5.84
N TYR A 30 -15.26 -12.73 5.14
CA TYR A 30 -16.72 -12.72 5.07
C TYR A 30 -17.37 -14.06 4.71
N LYS A 31 -16.75 -14.85 3.82
CA LYS A 31 -17.34 -16.11 3.31
C LYS A 31 -16.87 -17.37 4.04
N SER A 32 -15.75 -17.33 4.72
CA SER A 32 -15.13 -18.52 5.34
C SER A 32 -14.47 -18.24 6.68
N GLY A 33 -14.74 -17.04 7.24
CA GLY A 33 -14.17 -16.63 8.51
C GLY A 33 -14.77 -17.36 9.71
N ALA A 34 -13.99 -17.47 10.76
CA ALA A 34 -14.48 -17.85 12.07
C ALA A 34 -15.40 -16.74 12.62
N GLY A 35 -16.25 -17.05 13.60
CA GLY A 35 -17.11 -16.06 14.25
C GLY A 35 -16.35 -14.95 14.99
N VAL A 36 -15.02 -15.06 15.06
CA VAL A 36 -14.10 -14.08 15.67
C VAL A 36 -13.03 -13.67 14.66
N GLU A 37 -12.53 -12.43 14.79
CA GLU A 37 -11.39 -11.93 14.03
C GLU A 37 -10.17 -12.82 14.29
N ASN A 38 -9.52 -13.27 13.22
CA ASN A 38 -8.30 -14.05 13.32
C ASN A 38 -7.10 -13.17 13.02
N VAL A 39 -6.15 -13.14 13.95
CA VAL A 39 -4.91 -12.38 13.83
C VAL A 39 -3.73 -13.34 13.85
N ALA A 40 -2.91 -13.29 12.82
CA ALA A 40 -1.67 -14.04 12.70
C ALA A 40 -0.48 -13.10 12.43
N VAL A 41 0.71 -13.56 12.75
CA VAL A 41 1.96 -12.87 12.39
C VAL A 41 2.84 -13.84 11.63
N ARG A 42 3.25 -13.46 10.42
CA ARG A 42 4.13 -14.25 9.57
C ARG A 42 5.27 -13.36 9.07
N GLY A 43 6.51 -13.75 9.35
CA GLY A 43 7.69 -12.97 8.96
C GLY A 43 7.69 -11.53 9.47
N GLY A 44 7.00 -11.27 10.60
CA GLY A 44 6.86 -9.92 11.16
C GLY A 44 5.73 -9.08 10.52
N VAL A 45 5.04 -9.60 9.50
CA VAL A 45 3.83 -8.99 8.93
C VAL A 45 2.62 -9.46 9.72
N LYS A 46 1.81 -8.52 10.20
CA LYS A 46 0.55 -8.79 10.88
C LYS A 46 -0.53 -9.06 9.86
N ILE A 47 -1.20 -10.18 9.96
CA ILE A 47 -2.26 -10.61 9.04
C ILE A 47 -3.55 -10.69 9.84
N ILE A 48 -4.57 -10.00 9.38
CA ILE A 48 -5.89 -9.97 10.01
C ILE A 48 -6.92 -10.50 9.02
N TYR A 49 -7.70 -11.47 9.43
CA TYR A 49 -8.88 -11.92 8.71
C TYR A 49 -10.11 -11.37 9.43
N SER A 50 -10.94 -10.61 8.73
CA SER A 50 -12.18 -10.12 9.30
C SER A 50 -13.07 -11.29 9.72
N ARG A 51 -13.88 -11.08 10.77
CA ARG A 51 -14.84 -12.09 11.21
C ARG A 51 -15.96 -12.28 10.18
N LEU A 52 -16.68 -13.37 10.31
CA LEU A 52 -17.85 -13.66 9.48
C LEU A 52 -18.85 -12.49 9.59
N GLY A 53 -19.25 -11.94 8.43
CA GLY A 53 -20.19 -10.83 8.35
C GLY A 53 -19.57 -9.43 8.52
N GLU A 54 -18.28 -9.31 8.83
CA GLU A 54 -17.53 -8.02 8.85
C GLU A 54 -16.68 -7.89 7.61
N ARG A 55 -16.69 -6.72 6.98
CA ARG A 55 -15.87 -6.43 5.81
C ARG A 55 -14.45 -6.04 6.23
N ALA A 56 -13.47 -6.35 5.38
CA ALA A 56 -12.10 -5.90 5.58
C ALA A 56 -12.00 -4.37 5.69
N ASP A 57 -12.83 -3.64 4.96
CA ASP A 57 -12.92 -2.17 4.99
C ASP A 57 -13.22 -1.65 6.40
N ASP A 58 -14.17 -2.27 7.10
CA ASP A 58 -14.56 -1.87 8.46
C ASP A 58 -13.43 -2.11 9.46
N VAL A 59 -12.70 -3.22 9.28
CA VAL A 59 -11.51 -3.54 10.08
C VAL A 59 -10.41 -2.50 9.86
N ILE A 60 -10.12 -2.13 8.61
CA ILE A 60 -9.12 -1.10 8.28
C ILE A 60 -9.49 0.22 8.93
N LYS A 61 -10.73 0.70 8.72
CA LYS A 61 -11.21 1.96 9.30
C LYS A 61 -11.12 1.95 10.83
N ARG A 62 -11.45 0.84 11.47
CA ARG A 62 -11.35 0.67 12.92
C ARG A 62 -9.91 0.78 13.40
N ILE A 63 -8.97 0.13 12.73
CA ILE A 63 -7.54 0.16 13.08
C ILE A 63 -6.99 1.58 13.01
N ILE A 64 -7.17 2.26 11.87
CA ILE A 64 -6.62 3.61 11.66
C ILE A 64 -7.30 4.69 12.52
N SER A 65 -8.53 4.45 12.96
CA SER A 65 -9.25 5.36 13.87
C SER A 65 -8.81 5.20 15.32
N ASN A 66 -8.48 3.98 15.75
CA ASN A 66 -8.11 3.68 17.13
C ASN A 66 -6.66 4.04 17.44
N ASP A 67 -5.78 3.93 16.45
CA ASP A 67 -4.37 4.27 16.60
C ASP A 67 -4.15 5.77 16.38
N ARG A 68 -3.45 6.41 17.30
CA ARG A 68 -3.10 7.84 17.21
C ARG A 68 -1.86 8.11 16.35
N LYS A 69 -1.44 7.16 15.51
CA LYS A 69 -0.31 7.30 14.61
C LYS A 69 -0.77 7.56 13.18
N GLU A 70 0.08 8.21 12.40
CA GLU A 70 -0.10 8.37 10.97
C GLU A 70 0.13 7.03 10.28
N TRP A 71 -0.89 6.51 9.59
CA TRP A 71 -0.81 5.32 8.77
C TRP A 71 -0.63 5.67 7.30
N ILE A 72 0.12 4.87 6.58
CA ILE A 72 0.04 4.79 5.12
C ILE A 72 -0.96 3.67 4.81
N VAL A 73 -2.09 4.04 4.23
CA VAL A 73 -3.20 3.11 3.95
C VAL A 73 -3.21 2.79 2.47
N VAL A 74 -3.02 1.53 2.15
CA VAL A 74 -3.01 1.06 0.75
C VAL A 74 -4.37 0.52 0.39
N SER A 75 -5.10 1.24 -0.45
CA SER A 75 -6.40 0.82 -0.95
C SER A 75 -6.81 1.64 -2.17
N ASN A 76 -7.52 1.01 -3.11
CA ASN A 76 -8.15 1.66 -4.25
C ASN A 76 -9.60 2.09 -3.94
N ASP A 77 -10.12 1.75 -2.76
CA ASP A 77 -11.45 2.14 -2.34
C ASP A 77 -11.48 3.60 -1.88
N ARG A 78 -12.39 4.39 -2.48
CA ARG A 78 -12.53 5.82 -2.18
C ARG A 78 -13.04 6.08 -0.76
N ASP A 79 -13.85 5.18 -0.23
CA ASP A 79 -14.41 5.33 1.11
C ASP A 79 -13.33 5.13 2.18
N ILE A 80 -12.46 4.13 1.99
CA ILE A 80 -11.27 3.92 2.81
C ILE A 80 -10.32 5.13 2.69
N ALA A 81 -10.08 5.62 1.46
CA ALA A 81 -9.20 6.76 1.23
C ALA A 81 -9.71 8.05 1.91
N ASN A 82 -11.01 8.32 1.82
CA ASN A 82 -11.63 9.47 2.47
C ASN A 82 -11.55 9.36 4.00
N HIS A 83 -11.81 8.16 4.53
CA HIS A 83 -11.69 7.91 5.95
C HIS A 83 -10.25 8.09 6.45
N ALA A 84 -9.26 7.55 5.71
CA ALA A 84 -7.85 7.73 6.04
C ALA A 84 -7.47 9.22 6.14
N TRP A 85 -7.89 10.06 5.19
CA TRP A 85 -7.68 11.51 5.27
C TRP A 85 -8.31 12.14 6.50
N SER A 86 -9.49 11.67 6.92
CA SER A 86 -10.21 12.23 8.08
C SER A 86 -9.51 11.95 9.42
N VAL A 87 -8.70 10.89 9.48
CA VAL A 87 -7.94 10.48 10.68
C VAL A 87 -6.43 10.73 10.56
N ASN A 88 -6.02 11.68 9.73
CA ASN A 88 -4.62 12.05 9.48
C ASN A 88 -3.73 10.89 8.99
N SER A 89 -4.31 9.95 8.28
CA SER A 89 -3.60 8.88 7.59
C SER A 89 -3.52 9.18 6.09
N ILE A 90 -2.54 8.62 5.41
CA ILE A 90 -2.25 8.94 4.01
C ILE A 90 -2.64 7.74 3.14
N PRO A 91 -3.70 7.83 2.33
CA PRO A 91 -4.05 6.77 1.40
C PRO A 91 -3.16 6.81 0.16
N ILE A 92 -2.72 5.64 -0.29
CA ILE A 92 -2.04 5.43 -1.56
C ILE A 92 -2.70 4.31 -2.35
N PRO A 93 -2.71 4.38 -3.69
CA PRO A 93 -3.24 3.30 -4.53
C PRO A 93 -2.38 2.04 -4.41
N SER A 94 -3.01 0.86 -4.55
CA SER A 94 -2.33 -0.44 -4.45
C SER A 94 -1.25 -0.63 -5.51
N GLU A 95 -1.44 -0.07 -6.71
CA GLU A 95 -0.47 -0.12 -7.81
C GLU A 95 0.86 0.52 -7.41
N ARG A 96 0.80 1.64 -6.66
CA ARG A 96 2.02 2.32 -6.21
C ARG A 96 2.82 1.51 -5.20
N LEU A 97 2.13 0.84 -4.27
CA LEU A 97 2.82 -0.07 -3.36
C LEU A 97 3.43 -1.24 -4.14
N PHE A 98 2.68 -1.83 -5.07
CA PHE A 98 3.15 -2.96 -5.87
C PHE A 98 4.40 -2.62 -6.67
N GLU A 99 4.45 -1.44 -7.32
CA GLU A 99 5.63 -0.95 -8.03
C GLU A 99 6.87 -0.85 -7.11
N ILE A 100 6.69 -0.30 -5.91
CA ILE A 100 7.79 -0.13 -4.94
C ILE A 100 8.31 -1.49 -4.48
N VAL A 101 7.40 -2.37 -4.06
CA VAL A 101 7.76 -3.68 -3.52
C VAL A 101 8.39 -4.56 -4.60
N SER A 102 7.88 -4.53 -5.84
CA SER A 102 8.43 -5.29 -6.97
C SER A 102 9.83 -4.83 -7.37
N ARG A 103 10.08 -3.51 -7.35
CA ARG A 103 11.44 -2.99 -7.61
C ARG A 103 12.45 -3.46 -6.58
N GLN A 104 12.06 -3.48 -5.32
CA GLN A 104 12.95 -3.90 -4.25
C GLN A 104 13.17 -5.41 -4.23
N ALA A 105 12.15 -6.19 -4.57
CA ALA A 105 12.32 -7.63 -4.78
C ALA A 105 13.25 -7.94 -5.98
N GLY A 106 13.16 -7.18 -7.07
CA GLY A 106 14.05 -7.29 -8.23
C GLY A 106 15.51 -6.99 -7.89
N GLN A 107 15.78 -6.01 -7.04
CA GLN A 107 17.14 -5.67 -6.60
C GLN A 107 17.83 -6.78 -5.79
N ILE A 108 17.07 -7.68 -5.17
CA ILE A 108 17.63 -8.84 -4.47
C ILE A 108 18.13 -9.88 -5.48
N PHE A 109 17.50 -9.98 -6.65
CA PHE A 109 17.92 -10.91 -7.72
C PHE A 109 19.10 -10.39 -8.54
N GLU A 110 19.24 -9.06 -8.71
CA GLU A 110 20.34 -8.46 -9.48
C GLU A 110 21.69 -8.44 -8.74
N GLN A 111 21.71 -8.63 -7.43
CA GLN A 111 22.98 -8.73 -6.68
C GLN A 111 23.64 -10.12 -6.76
N THR A 112 23.05 -11.07 -7.46
CA THR A 112 23.63 -12.41 -7.67
C THR A 112 24.15 -12.66 -9.08
N GLU A 113 23.98 -11.74 -10.03
CA GLU A 113 24.58 -11.86 -11.36
C GLU A 113 25.22 -10.52 -11.77
N GLU A 114 26.51 -10.40 -11.54
CA GLU A 114 27.33 -9.35 -12.15
C GLU A 114 27.44 -9.57 -13.67
N GLU A 115 27.41 -8.43 -14.36
CA GLU A 115 27.82 -8.15 -15.75
C GLU A 115 26.88 -8.52 -16.89
N THR A 116 26.15 -7.52 -17.39
CA THR A 116 26.44 -6.86 -18.68
C THR A 116 25.49 -5.70 -18.92
N ALA A 117 26.09 -4.60 -19.31
CA ALA A 117 25.42 -3.36 -19.71
C ALA A 117 24.57 -3.55 -20.97
N ASP A 118 23.40 -2.88 -21.03
CA ASP A 118 23.16 -1.91 -22.08
C ASP A 118 21.88 -1.08 -21.84
N GLU A 119 21.96 0.16 -22.30
CA GLU A 119 20.96 1.22 -22.25
C GLU A 119 19.64 0.81 -22.88
N LEU A 120 18.53 1.27 -22.28
CA LEU A 120 17.34 1.64 -23.05
C LEU A 120 16.47 2.67 -22.33
N SER A 121 16.69 3.88 -22.74
CA SER A 121 15.77 4.98 -23.12
C SER A 121 14.40 5.04 -22.42
N CYS A 122 14.24 6.10 -21.64
CA CYS A 122 12.96 6.69 -21.28
C CYS A 122 12.10 6.95 -22.52
N LYS A 123 10.86 6.48 -22.50
CA LYS A 123 9.80 7.01 -23.37
C LYS A 123 8.68 7.58 -22.51
N ASP A 124 8.39 8.80 -22.87
CA ASP A 124 7.37 9.71 -22.39
C ASP A 124 6.00 9.01 -22.20
N PHE A 125 5.38 9.25 -21.06
CA PHE A 125 3.95 9.07 -20.88
C PHE A 125 3.27 10.41 -21.01
N GLU A 126 2.51 10.56 -22.09
CA GLU A 126 1.65 11.71 -22.35
C GLU A 126 0.51 11.76 -21.32
N GLU A 127 0.32 12.96 -20.84
CA GLU A 127 -0.67 13.41 -19.89
C GLU A 127 -2.00 13.66 -20.61
N ASP A 128 -3.02 12.85 -20.35
CA ASP A 128 -4.38 13.21 -20.74
C ASP A 128 -5.05 14.02 -19.64
N GLY A 129 -5.34 15.27 -20.03
CA GLY A 129 -5.86 16.30 -19.16
C GLY A 129 -7.29 16.11 -18.72
N TYR A 130 -7.55 16.40 -17.45
CA TYR A 130 -8.84 16.89 -16.97
C TYR A 130 -8.64 18.24 -16.28
N SER A 131 -9.07 19.27 -16.99
CA SER A 131 -9.11 20.63 -16.48
C SER A 131 -10.28 20.80 -15.50
N HIS A 132 -9.98 21.17 -14.27
CA HIS A 132 -10.88 22.01 -13.48
C HIS A 132 -10.10 23.18 -12.94
N ALA A 133 -10.49 24.35 -13.45
CA ALA A 133 -9.92 25.64 -13.10
C ALA A 133 -10.11 25.95 -11.63
N SER A 134 -9.03 25.94 -10.87
CA SER A 134 -8.92 26.62 -9.59
C SER A 134 -7.78 27.63 -9.72
N LYS A 135 -8.07 28.90 -9.44
CA LYS A 135 -7.11 30.00 -9.43
C LYS A 135 -6.04 29.75 -8.36
N GLY A 136 -4.98 29.10 -8.70
CA GLY A 136 -3.78 28.85 -7.91
C GLY A 136 -2.60 28.60 -8.82
N ASN A 137 -1.40 28.88 -8.36
CA ASN A 137 -0.16 28.66 -9.12
C ASN A 137 -0.14 27.21 -9.64
N PRO A 138 -0.14 26.97 -10.97
CA PRO A 138 -0.25 25.63 -11.56
C PRO A 138 0.92 24.69 -11.22
N TYR A 139 2.02 25.21 -10.66
CA TYR A 139 3.18 24.44 -10.24
C TYR A 139 3.19 24.07 -8.75
N GLN A 140 2.15 24.44 -8.00
CA GLN A 140 2.10 24.17 -6.57
C GLN A 140 1.27 22.92 -6.29
N LEU A 141 1.94 21.81 -5.94
CA LEU A 141 1.29 20.56 -5.50
C LEU A 141 0.32 20.83 -4.36
N SER A 142 -0.86 20.26 -4.42
CA SER A 142 -1.85 20.32 -3.34
C SER A 142 -1.27 19.72 -2.04
N LYS A 143 -1.86 20.09 -0.88
CA LYS A 143 -1.44 19.54 0.41
C LYS A 143 -1.50 18.00 0.43
N LYS A 144 -2.52 17.43 -0.22
CA LYS A 144 -2.71 15.98 -0.34
C LYS A 144 -1.61 15.33 -1.20
N GLU A 145 -1.29 15.93 -2.34
CA GLU A 145 -0.23 15.44 -3.23
C GLU A 145 1.15 15.49 -2.57
N LYS A 146 1.44 16.55 -1.82
CA LYS A 146 2.68 16.64 -1.03
C LYS A 146 2.75 15.54 0.04
N ALA A 147 1.63 15.24 0.71
CA ALA A 147 1.56 14.18 1.70
C ALA A 147 1.77 12.79 1.08
N ILE A 148 1.12 12.50 -0.04
CA ILE A 148 1.28 11.25 -0.80
C ILE A 148 2.74 11.11 -1.26
N ARG A 149 3.33 12.16 -1.84
CA ARG A 149 4.73 12.13 -2.30
C ARG A 149 5.70 11.88 -1.14
N GLY A 150 5.45 12.51 0.01
CA GLY A 150 6.22 12.28 1.23
C GLY A 150 6.08 10.87 1.77
N ALA A 151 4.88 10.29 1.71
CA ALA A 151 4.62 8.90 2.09
C ALA A 151 5.34 7.91 1.18
N LEU A 152 5.27 8.12 -0.14
CA LEU A 152 5.96 7.28 -1.13
C LEU A 152 7.49 7.33 -0.96
N GLY A 153 8.04 8.45 -0.55
CA GLY A 153 9.48 8.56 -0.25
C GLY A 153 9.93 7.83 1.01
N LYS A 154 9.01 7.47 1.91
CA LYS A 154 9.29 6.67 3.10
C LYS A 154 9.25 5.15 2.81
N LEU A 155 8.50 4.74 1.81
CA LEU A 155 8.36 3.35 1.37
C LEU A 155 9.53 2.93 0.48
#